data_e42b60449aa4ac8376888f2e95a40c1a
#
_entry.id   e42b60449aa4ac8376888f2e95a40c1a
#
_cell.length_a   1.000
_cell.length_b   1.000
_cell.length_c   1.000
_cell.angle_alpha   90.00
_cell.angle_beta   90.00
_cell.angle_gamma   90.00
#
_symmetry.space_group_name_H-M   'P 1'
#
loop_
_entity.id
_entity.type
_entity.pdbx_description
1 polymer ?
#
loop_
_entity_poly.entity_id
_entity_poly.type
_entity_poly.pdbx_seq_one_letter_code
_entity_poly.pdbx_strand_id
1 'polypeptide(L)'
;MAISASSIASSSTLNELRTQFNNLVTDVTAIEGGAISYTTLNTTTTNATTLNVKEDGTIVFEGATDDGFETTLTVVDPTADRTITFPNASGTVIVSDSSTNVTTLPDDLLI
;
A
#
# COMPACT_ATOMS: atom_id res chain seq x y z
N MET A 1 -11.72 9.12 6.24
CA MET A 1 -12.95 9.90 6.01
C MET A 1 -14.16 8.97 5.96
N ALA A 2 -15.23 9.32 6.64
CA ALA A 2 -16.49 8.61 6.52
C ALA A 2 -17.40 9.34 5.51
N ILE A 3 -18.12 8.58 4.68
CA ILE A 3 -19.11 9.13 3.76
C ILE A 3 -20.36 9.44 4.56
N SER A 4 -20.84 10.67 4.45
CA SER A 4 -21.98 11.17 5.22
C SER A 4 -23.29 11.21 4.41
N ALA A 5 -23.22 11.22 3.08
CA ALA A 5 -24.40 11.16 2.24
C ALA A 5 -25.09 9.80 2.30
N SER A 6 -26.42 9.79 2.25
CA SER A 6 -27.24 8.57 2.24
C SER A 6 -28.38 8.66 1.23
N SER A 7 -29.08 7.56 1.02
CA SER A 7 -30.23 7.49 0.12
C SER A 7 -31.36 8.42 0.57
N ILE A 8 -32.11 8.92 -0.41
CA ILE A 8 -33.31 9.75 -0.20
C ILE A 8 -34.53 8.90 -0.54
N ALA A 9 -35.47 8.78 0.39
CA ALA A 9 -36.74 8.11 0.14
C ALA A 9 -37.73 9.04 -0.57
N SER A 10 -38.70 8.45 -1.29
CA SER A 10 -39.76 9.23 -1.96
C SER A 10 -40.64 10.02 -0.97
N SER A 11 -40.66 9.60 0.29
CA SER A 11 -41.36 10.30 1.39
C SER A 11 -40.52 11.36 2.09
N SER A 12 -39.28 11.57 1.69
CA SER A 12 -38.40 12.55 2.32
C SER A 12 -38.86 14.00 2.09
N THR A 13 -38.63 14.84 3.06
CA THR A 13 -38.94 16.26 2.96
C THR A 13 -37.90 17.00 2.15
N LEU A 14 -38.22 18.22 1.70
CA LEU A 14 -37.25 19.10 1.03
C LEU A 14 -36.06 19.44 1.92
N ASN A 15 -36.25 19.53 3.23
CA ASN A 15 -35.17 19.77 4.18
C ASN A 15 -34.21 18.60 4.26
N GLU A 16 -34.72 17.36 4.24
CA GLU A 16 -33.92 16.15 4.18
C GLU A 16 -33.13 16.07 2.87
N LEU A 17 -33.76 16.43 1.74
CA LEU A 17 -33.08 16.51 0.45
C LEU A 17 -31.90 17.49 0.50
N ARG A 18 -32.11 18.67 1.04
CA ARG A 18 -31.07 19.69 1.20
C ARG A 18 -29.92 19.16 2.06
N THR A 19 -30.24 18.49 3.17
CA THR A 19 -29.24 17.89 4.06
C THR A 19 -28.39 16.86 3.32
N GLN A 20 -29.01 15.95 2.58
CA GLN A 20 -28.28 14.93 1.82
C GLN A 20 -27.45 15.53 0.69
N PHE A 21 -27.94 16.57 0.03
CA PHE A 21 -27.17 17.28 -0.99
C PHE A 21 -25.93 17.97 -0.41
N ASN A 22 -26.07 18.63 0.73
CA ASN A 22 -24.93 19.26 1.41
C ASN A 22 -23.92 18.21 1.90
N ASN A 23 -24.39 17.06 2.39
CA ASN A 23 -23.52 15.94 2.76
C ASN A 23 -22.73 15.43 1.56
N LEU A 24 -23.38 15.29 0.39
CA LEU A 24 -22.73 14.89 -0.83
C LEU A 24 -21.64 15.88 -1.26
N VAL A 25 -21.92 17.18 -1.20
CA VAL A 25 -20.92 18.23 -1.48
C VAL A 25 -19.72 18.11 -0.56
N THR A 26 -19.94 17.87 0.73
CA THR A 26 -18.87 17.67 1.72
C THR A 26 -18.04 16.42 1.38
N ASP A 27 -18.69 15.31 1.03
CA ASP A 27 -18.02 14.06 0.68
C ASP A 27 -17.17 14.22 -0.59
N VAL A 28 -17.70 14.87 -1.62
CA VAL A 28 -16.97 15.13 -2.87
C VAL A 28 -15.78 16.06 -2.63
N THR A 29 -15.93 17.10 -1.82
CA THR A 29 -14.83 18.01 -1.45
C THR A 29 -13.70 17.25 -0.74
N ALA A 30 -14.03 16.32 0.16
CA ALA A 30 -13.05 15.49 0.84
C ALA A 30 -12.32 14.56 -0.14
N ILE A 31 -13.01 13.98 -1.12
CA ILE A 31 -12.41 13.17 -2.19
C ILE A 31 -11.44 13.98 -3.03
N GLU A 32 -11.84 15.19 -3.46
CA GLU A 32 -10.98 16.11 -4.20
C GLU A 32 -9.74 16.51 -3.42
N GLY A 33 -9.86 16.67 -2.11
CA GLY A 33 -8.73 16.97 -1.21
C GLY A 33 -7.77 15.79 -0.96
N GLY A 34 -8.07 14.60 -1.48
CA GLY A 34 -7.24 13.41 -1.30
C GLY A 34 -7.28 12.79 0.10
N ALA A 35 -8.22 13.22 0.95
CA ALA A 35 -8.33 12.75 2.34
C ALA A 35 -9.22 11.50 2.45
N ILE A 36 -8.89 10.44 1.71
CA ILE A 36 -9.65 9.19 1.70
C ILE A 36 -8.88 8.12 2.46
N SER A 37 -9.57 7.44 3.38
CA SER A 37 -9.02 6.28 4.10
C SER A 37 -9.72 5.00 3.65
N TYR A 38 -8.95 3.99 3.29
CA TYR A 38 -9.43 2.67 2.93
C TYR A 38 -8.89 1.62 3.91
N THR A 39 -9.72 0.68 4.32
CA THR A 39 -9.25 -0.52 5.00
C THR A 39 -8.57 -1.47 4.01
N THR A 40 -9.14 -1.59 2.82
CA THR A 40 -8.58 -2.38 1.71
C THR A 40 -8.72 -1.58 0.43
N LEU A 41 -7.66 -1.49 -0.34
CA LEU A 41 -7.65 -0.88 -1.66
C LEU A 41 -7.29 -1.94 -2.70
N ASN A 42 -8.27 -2.33 -3.54
CA ASN A 42 -8.05 -3.27 -4.64
C ASN A 42 -7.81 -2.48 -5.93
N THR A 43 -6.63 -2.61 -6.51
CA THR A 43 -6.25 -1.90 -7.73
C THR A 43 -5.50 -2.83 -8.67
N THR A 44 -5.64 -2.60 -9.97
CA THR A 44 -4.81 -3.25 -10.99
C THR A 44 -3.44 -2.58 -11.07
N THR A 45 -3.40 -1.25 -10.95
CA THR A 45 -2.17 -0.46 -10.98
C THR A 45 -2.29 0.67 -9.96
N THR A 46 -1.26 0.87 -9.17
CA THR A 46 -1.16 2.00 -8.26
C THR A 46 0.04 2.86 -8.66
N ASN A 47 -0.20 4.13 -8.99
CA ASN A 47 0.83 5.11 -9.26
C ASN A 47 1.03 5.98 -8.02
N ALA A 48 2.17 5.88 -7.39
CA ALA A 48 2.52 6.65 -6.20
C ALA A 48 3.91 7.27 -6.37
N THR A 49 4.05 8.54 -6.04
CA THR A 49 5.36 9.18 -5.94
C THR A 49 6.13 8.64 -4.75
N THR A 50 5.44 8.40 -3.65
CA THR A 50 6.00 7.82 -2.42
C THR A 50 5.01 6.81 -1.87
N LEU A 51 5.50 5.61 -1.56
CA LEU A 51 4.75 4.60 -0.80
C LEU A 51 5.33 4.55 0.60
N ASN A 52 4.55 4.92 1.59
CA ASN A 52 4.94 4.87 2.99
C ASN A 52 4.29 3.67 3.67
N VAL A 53 5.08 2.63 3.92
CA VAL A 53 4.67 1.47 4.72
C VAL A 53 4.96 1.81 6.18
N LYS A 54 3.92 1.90 6.99
CA LYS A 54 4.01 2.35 8.38
C LYS A 54 4.57 1.28 9.31
N GLU A 55 4.62 1.61 10.60
CA GLU A 55 5.10 0.76 11.70
C GLU A 55 4.60 -0.69 11.57
N ASP A 56 5.52 -1.64 11.71
CA ASP A 56 5.26 -3.08 11.59
C ASP A 56 4.64 -3.52 10.26
N GLY A 57 4.62 -2.61 9.27
CA GLY A 57 4.07 -2.90 7.95
C GLY A 57 4.98 -3.80 7.12
N THR A 58 4.37 -4.55 6.23
CA THR A 58 5.05 -5.50 5.35
C THR A 58 4.59 -5.35 3.91
N ILE A 59 5.39 -5.83 2.97
CA ILE A 59 4.98 -6.01 1.58
C ILE A 59 4.97 -7.50 1.31
N VAL A 60 3.85 -8.04 0.83
CA VAL A 60 3.65 -9.45 0.56
C VAL A 60 3.50 -9.68 -0.94
N PHE A 61 4.23 -10.64 -1.47
CA PHE A 61 4.15 -11.07 -2.86
C PHE A 61 3.63 -12.51 -2.91
N GLU A 62 2.49 -12.72 -3.55
CA GLU A 62 1.87 -14.03 -3.74
C GLU A 62 2.70 -14.94 -4.66
N GLY A 63 3.36 -14.35 -5.65
CA GLY A 63 4.04 -15.14 -6.67
C GLY A 63 3.12 -15.51 -7.86
N ALA A 64 3.46 -16.59 -8.55
CA ALA A 64 2.74 -17.00 -9.76
C ALA A 64 1.55 -17.93 -9.48
N THR A 65 1.53 -18.56 -8.33
CA THR A 65 0.49 -19.51 -7.91
C THR A 65 -0.22 -18.97 -6.68
N ASP A 66 -1.53 -18.94 -6.69
CA ASP A 66 -2.36 -18.57 -5.55
C ASP A 66 -2.43 -19.80 -4.61
N ASP A 67 -1.60 -19.79 -3.58
CA ASP A 67 -1.51 -20.90 -2.60
C ASP A 67 -1.21 -20.32 -1.19
N GLY A 68 -0.73 -21.14 -0.29
CA GLY A 68 -0.42 -20.70 1.09
C GLY A 68 1.05 -20.30 1.29
N PHE A 69 1.80 -20.00 0.22
CA PHE A 69 3.22 -19.66 0.28
C PHE A 69 3.49 -18.29 -0.37
N GLU A 70 3.78 -17.30 0.43
CA GLU A 70 4.06 -15.92 0.00
C GLU A 70 5.49 -15.52 0.35
N THR A 71 6.00 -14.53 -0.37
CA THR A 71 7.25 -13.85 0.00
C THR A 71 6.91 -12.53 0.71
N THR A 72 7.30 -12.43 1.97
CA THR A 72 7.08 -11.23 2.77
C THR A 72 8.37 -10.44 2.91
N LEU A 73 8.32 -9.17 2.53
CA LEU A 73 9.41 -8.21 2.72
C LEU A 73 9.18 -7.42 4.00
N THR A 74 10.08 -7.56 4.96
CA THR A 74 10.03 -6.87 6.25
C THR A 74 11.29 -6.05 6.48
N VAL A 75 11.23 -5.14 7.42
CA VAL A 75 12.37 -4.31 7.82
C VAL A 75 12.58 -4.49 9.33
N VAL A 76 13.81 -4.82 9.72
CA VAL A 76 14.20 -4.78 11.14
C VAL A 76 14.19 -3.32 11.60
N ASP A 77 13.71 -3.07 12.82
CA ASP A 77 13.58 -1.73 13.36
C ASP A 77 14.90 -0.95 13.24
N PRO A 78 14.95 0.09 12.40
CA PRO A 78 16.19 0.81 12.17
C PRO A 78 16.48 1.79 13.31
N THR A 79 17.72 1.85 13.73
CA THR A 79 18.21 2.79 14.76
C THR A 79 18.62 4.14 14.19
N ALA A 80 18.54 4.31 12.88
CA ALA A 80 18.78 5.56 12.15
C ALA A 80 18.20 5.41 10.74
N ASP A 81 18.10 6.51 10.00
CA ASP A 81 17.67 6.45 8.61
C ASP A 81 18.62 5.57 7.79
N ARG A 82 18.05 4.65 7.01
CA ARG A 82 18.79 3.72 6.16
C ARG A 82 18.26 3.81 4.73
N THR A 83 19.13 3.75 3.77
CA THR A 83 18.79 3.75 2.36
C THR A 83 19.32 2.47 1.70
N ILE A 84 18.47 1.78 0.96
CA ILE A 84 18.84 0.68 0.08
C ILE A 84 18.61 1.14 -1.35
N THR A 85 19.67 1.20 -2.14
CA THR A 85 19.60 1.64 -3.53
C THR A 85 19.75 0.44 -4.47
N PHE A 86 18.77 0.26 -5.34
CA PHE A 86 18.89 -0.70 -6.43
C PHE A 86 19.65 -0.06 -7.61
N PRO A 87 20.69 -0.70 -8.14
CA PRO A 87 21.46 -0.14 -9.24
C PRO A 87 20.64 -0.12 -10.54
N ASN A 88 21.06 0.71 -11.49
CA ASN A 88 20.48 0.70 -12.84
C ASN A 88 21.01 -0.51 -13.62
N ALA A 89 20.60 -1.69 -13.23
CA ALA A 89 21.02 -2.95 -13.82
C ALA A 89 19.94 -4.03 -13.61
N SER A 90 19.88 -4.98 -14.52
CA SER A 90 19.06 -6.17 -14.33
C SER A 90 19.84 -7.22 -13.54
N GLY A 91 19.16 -7.93 -12.66
CA GLY A 91 19.81 -8.95 -11.83
C GLY A 91 18.87 -9.64 -10.87
N THR A 92 19.44 -10.49 -10.06
CA THR A 92 18.73 -11.21 -8.99
C THR A 92 19.23 -10.72 -7.63
N VAL A 93 18.30 -10.44 -6.72
CA VAL A 93 18.66 -10.09 -5.34
C VAL A 93 19.23 -11.33 -4.66
N ILE A 94 20.41 -11.19 -4.07
CA ILE A 94 21.07 -12.24 -3.29
C ILE A 94 20.70 -12.04 -1.81
N VAL A 95 20.20 -13.09 -1.18
CA VAL A 95 19.86 -13.07 0.24
C VAL A 95 20.81 -13.97 1.03
N SER A 96 21.13 -13.58 2.26
CA SER A 96 21.87 -14.44 3.18
C SER A 96 20.90 -15.34 3.95
N ASP A 97 21.35 -16.51 4.32
CA ASP A 97 20.63 -17.35 5.28
C ASP A 97 20.83 -16.83 6.73
N SER A 98 20.21 -17.51 7.68
CA SER A 98 20.25 -17.12 9.09
C SER A 98 21.66 -17.23 9.73
N SER A 99 22.63 -17.82 9.03
CA SER A 99 23.99 -17.97 9.51
C SER A 99 24.99 -16.96 8.94
N THR A 100 24.49 -15.86 8.38
CA THR A 100 25.27 -14.79 7.76
C THR A 100 25.96 -15.16 6.43
N ASN A 101 25.71 -16.35 5.93
CA ASN A 101 26.22 -16.77 4.63
C ASN A 101 25.29 -16.33 3.50
N VAL A 102 25.87 -15.90 2.41
CA VAL A 102 25.13 -15.66 1.18
C VAL A 102 24.85 -17.03 0.54
N THR A 103 23.57 -17.33 0.28
CA THR A 103 23.16 -18.67 -0.17
C THR A 103 23.65 -19.00 -1.58
N THR A 104 23.82 -18.01 -2.43
CA THR A 104 24.33 -18.19 -3.79
C THR A 104 25.13 -16.95 -4.21
N LEU A 105 26.38 -17.14 -4.56
CA LEU A 105 27.25 -16.12 -5.12
C LEU A 105 27.63 -16.47 -6.56
N PRO A 106 27.64 -15.50 -7.47
CA PRO A 106 28.26 -15.70 -8.79
C PRO A 106 29.75 -16.03 -8.63
N ASP A 107 30.27 -16.92 -9.46
CA ASP A 107 31.67 -17.38 -9.36
C ASP A 107 32.69 -16.26 -9.45
N ASP A 108 32.39 -15.20 -10.20
CA ASP A 108 33.25 -14.04 -10.38
C ASP A 108 33.26 -13.08 -9.18
N LEU A 109 32.38 -13.27 -8.21
CA LEU A 109 32.36 -12.49 -6.97
C LEU A 109 33.32 -13.05 -5.91
N LEU A 110 33.86 -14.24 -6.09
CA LEU A 110 34.71 -14.97 -5.14
C LEU A 110 36.21 -14.79 -5.40
N ILE A 111 36.61 -13.77 -6.05
CA ILE A 111 38.02 -13.49 -6.38
C ILE A 111 38.83 -13.07 -5.19
#